data_1c8e414ff2c1e0863fd922db8c490a39
#
_entry.id   1c8e414ff2c1e0863fd922db8c490a39
#
_cell.length_a   1.000
_cell.length_b   1.000
_cell.length_c   1.000
_cell.angle_alpha   90.00
_cell.angle_beta   90.00
_cell.angle_gamma   90.00
#
_symmetry.space_group_name_H-M   'P 1'
#
loop_
_entity.id
_entity.type
_entity.pdbx_description
1 polymer ?
#
loop_
_entity_poly.entity_id
_entity_poly.type
_entity_poly.pdbx_seq_one_letter_code
_entity_poly.pdbx_strand_id
1 'polypeptide(L)'
;MDSKEHWETVYSTKASDSVSWFQEYAETSLKLIKNLNLEKSAPIIDVGGGASTLVDDLLLNCYSHLSVLDLSGAALEIAKKRIGSNSENVQWYEADVTEAKFSKHQFEVWHDRAVFHFLTKLEEREAYIRNVLHSVKPNGHIIISTFSEDGPTQCSG
;
A
#
# COMPACT_ATOMS: atom_id res chain seq x y z
N MET A 1 -1.10 -16.26 -15.51
CA MET A 1 -1.83 -16.09 -14.23
C MET A 1 -2.16 -14.61 -14.09
N ASP A 2 -3.40 -14.33 -13.83
CA ASP A 2 -3.82 -12.97 -13.50
C ASP A 2 -3.13 -12.53 -12.20
N SER A 3 -2.69 -11.28 -12.14
CA SER A 3 -2.02 -10.72 -10.96
C SER A 3 -2.85 -10.87 -9.68
N LYS A 4 -4.16 -10.70 -9.78
CA LYS A 4 -5.07 -10.89 -8.65
C LYS A 4 -5.06 -12.33 -8.15
N GLU A 5 -5.19 -13.31 -9.05
CA GLU A 5 -5.19 -14.73 -8.70
C GLU A 5 -3.87 -15.15 -8.05
N HIS A 6 -2.75 -14.62 -8.54
CA HIS A 6 -1.43 -14.86 -7.96
C HIS A 6 -1.38 -14.39 -6.50
N TRP A 7 -1.78 -13.14 -6.22
CA TRP A 7 -1.72 -12.58 -4.87
C TRP A 7 -2.74 -13.22 -3.92
N GLU A 8 -3.94 -13.54 -4.40
CA GLU A 8 -4.92 -14.30 -3.62
C GLU A 8 -4.34 -15.65 -3.20
N THR A 9 -3.65 -16.37 -4.10
CA THR A 9 -3.01 -17.64 -3.81
C THR A 9 -1.90 -17.46 -2.78
N VAL A 10 -1.03 -16.47 -2.95
CA VAL A 10 0.07 -16.19 -2.01
C VAL A 10 -0.47 -15.95 -0.60
N TYR A 11 -1.45 -15.06 -0.43
CA TYR A 11 -1.97 -14.71 0.89
C TYR A 11 -2.92 -15.75 1.48
N SER A 12 -3.50 -16.62 0.67
CA SER A 12 -4.32 -17.74 1.16
C SER A 12 -3.49 -18.94 1.61
N THR A 13 -2.27 -19.10 1.07
CA THR A 13 -1.43 -20.29 1.29
C THR A 13 -0.19 -20.05 2.13
N LYS A 14 0.31 -18.81 2.21
CA LYS A 14 1.49 -18.45 2.97
C LYS A 14 1.12 -17.56 4.16
N ALA A 15 1.77 -17.78 5.30
CA ALA A 15 1.69 -16.84 6.40
C ALA A 15 2.25 -15.48 5.95
N SER A 16 1.67 -14.38 6.41
CA SER A 16 2.07 -13.03 6.01
C SER A 16 3.54 -12.72 6.33
N ASP A 17 4.06 -13.30 7.42
CA ASP A 17 5.45 -13.15 7.86
C ASP A 17 6.46 -13.97 7.05
N SER A 18 5.98 -14.86 6.18
CA SER A 18 6.85 -15.70 5.33
C SER A 18 7.14 -15.07 3.95
N VAL A 19 6.53 -13.93 3.62
CA VAL A 19 6.79 -13.24 2.34
C VAL A 19 8.04 -12.36 2.42
N SER A 20 8.75 -12.23 1.32
CA SER A 20 10.08 -11.60 1.29
C SER A 20 10.10 -10.11 1.66
N TRP A 21 8.98 -9.41 1.53
CA TRP A 21 8.85 -7.98 1.87
C TRP A 21 8.24 -7.73 3.25
N PHE A 22 7.84 -8.79 3.98
CA PHE A 22 7.26 -8.63 5.30
C PHE A 22 8.25 -7.98 6.26
N GLN A 23 7.78 -7.03 7.03
CA GLN A 23 8.46 -6.43 8.16
C GLN A 23 7.48 -6.43 9.33
N GLU A 24 7.93 -6.85 10.50
CA GLU A 24 7.13 -6.80 11.73
C GLU A 24 6.71 -5.35 12.03
N TYR A 25 7.63 -4.45 11.79
CA TYR A 25 7.40 -3.00 11.84
C TYR A 25 7.86 -2.37 10.52
N ALA A 26 7.04 -1.54 9.94
CA ALA A 26 7.38 -0.82 8.70
C ALA A 26 8.23 0.43 9.01
N GLU A 27 9.36 0.24 9.66
CA GLU A 27 10.18 1.32 10.24
C GLU A 27 10.58 2.40 9.23
N THR A 28 11.12 2.01 8.09
CA THR A 28 11.57 2.97 7.07
C THR A 28 10.41 3.79 6.53
N SER A 29 9.31 3.14 6.18
CA SER A 29 8.11 3.80 5.68
C SER A 29 7.51 4.75 6.72
N LEU A 30 7.37 4.28 7.94
CA LEU A 30 6.87 5.12 9.04
C LEU A 30 7.75 6.33 9.29
N LYS A 31 9.07 6.14 9.31
CA LYS A 31 10.04 7.23 9.48
C LYS A 31 9.93 8.28 8.38
N LEU A 32 9.81 7.84 7.12
CA LEU A 32 9.64 8.76 5.98
C LEU A 32 8.35 9.59 6.15
N ILE A 33 7.24 8.96 6.50
CA ILE A 33 5.96 9.64 6.69
C ILE A 33 6.04 10.62 7.88
N LYS A 34 6.61 10.20 9.01
CA LYS A 34 6.77 11.08 10.18
C LYS A 34 7.64 12.30 9.89
N ASN A 35 8.68 12.15 9.07
CA ASN A 35 9.57 13.25 8.69
C ASN A 35 8.89 14.31 7.80
N LEU A 36 7.72 14.01 7.24
CA LEU A 36 6.93 14.99 6.50
C LEU A 36 6.28 16.03 7.43
N ASN A 37 6.21 15.77 8.72
CA ASN A 37 5.61 16.66 9.74
C ASN A 37 4.17 17.10 9.40
N LEU A 38 3.37 16.16 8.91
CA LEU A 38 1.98 16.40 8.53
C LEU A 38 1.04 16.34 9.75
N GLU A 39 -0.12 16.99 9.60
CA GLU A 39 -1.22 16.82 10.54
C GLU A 39 -1.63 15.36 10.65
N LYS A 40 -2.07 14.93 11.83
CA LYS A 40 -2.53 13.54 12.04
C LYS A 40 -3.82 13.20 11.27
N SER A 41 -4.53 14.20 10.81
CA SER A 41 -5.68 14.07 9.94
C SER A 41 -5.35 14.05 8.44
N ALA A 42 -4.07 14.15 8.06
CA ALA A 42 -3.66 14.09 6.66
C ALA A 42 -4.07 12.74 6.04
N PRO A 43 -4.77 12.75 4.88
CA PRO A 43 -5.17 11.50 4.23
C PRO A 43 -3.96 10.76 3.64
N ILE A 44 -3.75 9.55 4.07
CA ILE A 44 -2.63 8.68 3.64
C ILE A 44 -3.21 7.41 3.03
N ILE A 45 -2.75 7.05 1.83
CA ILE A 45 -3.02 5.75 1.24
C ILE A 45 -1.76 4.88 1.21
N ASP A 46 -1.90 3.63 1.64
CA ASP A 46 -0.89 2.58 1.50
C ASP A 46 -1.30 1.62 0.37
N VAL A 47 -0.61 1.73 -0.74
CA VAL A 47 -0.88 0.95 -1.95
C VAL A 47 -0.13 -0.37 -1.90
N GLY A 48 -0.85 -1.48 -2.03
CA GLY A 48 -0.30 -2.81 -1.83
C GLY A 48 -0.04 -3.14 -0.36
N GLY A 49 -0.78 -2.47 0.53
CA GLY A 49 -0.55 -2.53 1.97
C GLY A 49 -1.20 -3.70 2.71
N GLY A 50 -1.87 -4.63 2.02
CA GLY A 50 -2.67 -5.66 2.68
C GLY A 50 -1.91 -6.54 3.66
N ALA A 51 -0.69 -6.97 3.33
CA ALA A 51 0.15 -7.76 4.24
C ALA A 51 1.11 -6.91 5.08
N SER A 52 1.17 -5.61 4.83
CA SER A 52 2.06 -4.68 5.55
C SER A 52 1.52 -4.33 6.93
N THR A 53 2.41 -4.08 7.87
CA THR A 53 2.09 -3.56 9.20
C THR A 53 2.13 -2.03 9.26
N LEU A 54 2.32 -1.34 8.13
CA LEU A 54 2.37 0.12 8.11
C LEU A 54 1.09 0.76 8.64
N VAL A 55 -0.07 0.25 8.27
CA VAL A 55 -1.35 0.76 8.76
C VAL A 55 -1.47 0.64 10.27
N ASP A 56 -0.97 -0.45 10.86
CA ASP A 56 -0.90 -0.64 12.31
C ASP A 56 -0.06 0.47 12.97
N ASP A 57 1.14 0.69 12.42
CA ASP A 57 2.06 1.70 12.94
C ASP A 57 1.51 3.11 12.80
N LEU A 58 0.83 3.41 11.71
CA LEU A 58 0.18 4.70 11.49
C LEU A 58 -0.96 4.94 12.48
N LEU A 59 -1.80 3.93 12.74
CA LEU A 59 -2.85 3.99 13.75
C LEU A 59 -2.27 4.23 15.15
N LEU A 60 -1.21 3.50 15.52
CA LEU A 60 -0.52 3.69 16.79
C LEU A 60 0.09 5.09 16.94
N ASN A 61 0.45 5.72 15.84
CA ASN A 61 0.95 7.09 15.81
C ASN A 61 -0.15 8.14 15.61
N CYS A 62 -1.41 7.75 15.83
CA CYS A 62 -2.59 8.63 15.82
C CYS A 62 -2.95 9.24 14.46
N TYR A 63 -2.49 8.70 13.35
CA TYR A 63 -3.01 9.08 12.04
C TYR A 63 -4.44 8.56 11.89
N SER A 64 -5.37 9.42 11.47
CA SER A 64 -6.80 9.15 11.52
C SER A 64 -7.49 8.99 10.17
N HIS A 65 -6.84 9.39 9.07
CA HIS A 65 -7.39 9.29 7.71
C HIS A 65 -6.56 8.33 6.86
N LEU A 66 -6.74 7.05 7.12
CA LEU A 66 -5.95 6.01 6.48
C LEU A 66 -6.78 5.24 5.46
N SER A 67 -6.14 4.94 4.34
CA SER A 67 -6.67 4.04 3.30
C SER A 67 -5.63 2.97 2.98
N VAL A 68 -6.09 1.77 2.72
CA VAL A 68 -5.26 0.66 2.26
C VAL A 68 -5.87 0.11 0.98
N LEU A 69 -5.07 -0.01 -0.06
CA LEU A 69 -5.46 -0.65 -1.31
C LEU A 69 -4.61 -1.90 -1.51
N ASP A 70 -5.26 -2.99 -1.85
CA ASP A 70 -4.59 -4.20 -2.30
C ASP A 70 -5.42 -4.91 -3.37
N LEU A 71 -4.76 -5.61 -4.25
CA LEU A 71 -5.39 -6.42 -5.28
C LEU A 71 -6.02 -7.68 -4.67
N SER A 72 -5.48 -8.15 -3.56
CA SER A 72 -5.92 -9.35 -2.84
C SER A 72 -6.87 -9.01 -1.69
N GLY A 73 -8.13 -9.44 -1.79
CA GLY A 73 -9.08 -9.37 -0.69
C GLY A 73 -8.63 -10.20 0.51
N ALA A 74 -7.96 -11.34 0.28
CA ALA A 74 -7.40 -12.18 1.35
C ALA A 74 -6.36 -11.42 2.18
N ALA A 75 -5.49 -10.64 1.54
CA ALA A 75 -4.51 -9.80 2.22
C ALA A 75 -5.18 -8.74 3.09
N LEU A 76 -6.21 -8.07 2.57
CA LEU A 76 -6.97 -7.07 3.32
C LEU A 76 -7.68 -7.68 4.53
N GLU A 77 -8.25 -8.86 4.40
CA GLU A 77 -8.91 -9.55 5.52
C GLU A 77 -7.91 -9.94 6.64
N ILE A 78 -6.68 -10.33 6.28
CA ILE A 78 -5.62 -10.58 7.25
C ILE A 78 -5.31 -9.30 8.03
N ALA A 79 -5.16 -8.17 7.35
CA ALA A 79 -4.89 -6.88 7.97
C ALA A 79 -6.04 -6.44 8.90
N LYS A 80 -7.27 -6.55 8.44
CA LYS A 80 -8.47 -6.21 9.23
C LYS A 80 -8.55 -7.04 10.52
N LYS A 81 -8.33 -8.35 10.43
CA LYS A 81 -8.32 -9.24 11.60
C LYS A 81 -7.23 -8.88 12.60
N ARG A 82 -6.04 -8.57 12.11
CA ARG A 82 -4.91 -8.18 12.95
C ARG A 82 -5.19 -6.88 13.71
N ILE A 83 -5.76 -5.89 13.04
CA ILE A 83 -6.07 -4.57 13.63
C ILE A 83 -7.32 -4.64 14.53
N GLY A 84 -8.23 -5.56 14.25
CA GLY A 84 -9.47 -5.71 15.02
C GLY A 84 -10.44 -4.54 14.82
N SER A 85 -11.03 -4.02 15.90
CA SER A 85 -12.04 -2.97 15.84
C SER A 85 -11.56 -1.67 15.19
N ASN A 86 -10.26 -1.36 15.26
CA ASN A 86 -9.69 -0.18 14.61
C ASN A 86 -9.75 -0.24 13.08
N SER A 87 -10.03 -1.42 12.51
CA SER A 87 -10.21 -1.56 11.06
C SER A 87 -11.39 -0.76 10.51
N GLU A 88 -12.36 -0.43 11.33
CA GLU A 88 -13.51 0.41 10.96
C GLU A 88 -13.11 1.87 10.70
N ASN A 89 -11.96 2.30 11.20
CA ASN A 89 -11.41 3.63 10.99
C ASN A 89 -10.52 3.73 9.73
N VAL A 90 -10.36 2.65 9.00
CA VAL A 90 -9.53 2.58 7.79
C VAL A 90 -10.44 2.32 6.59
N GLN A 91 -10.18 3.01 5.48
CA GLN A 91 -10.84 2.73 4.21
C GLN A 91 -10.08 1.64 3.45
N TRP A 92 -10.77 0.57 3.09
CA TRP A 92 -10.20 -0.59 2.42
C TRP A 92 -10.66 -0.67 0.98
N TYR A 93 -9.72 -0.77 0.05
CA TYR A 93 -9.96 -0.87 -1.38
C TYR A 93 -9.40 -2.19 -1.91
N GLU A 94 -10.27 -3.13 -2.27
CA GLU A 94 -9.89 -4.30 -3.06
C GLU A 94 -9.96 -3.90 -4.54
N ALA A 95 -8.83 -3.52 -5.11
CA ALA A 95 -8.78 -3.00 -6.47
C ALA A 95 -7.38 -3.11 -7.09
N ASP A 96 -7.34 -3.15 -8.41
CA ASP A 96 -6.13 -2.89 -9.16
C ASP A 96 -5.82 -1.39 -9.12
N VAL A 97 -4.61 -1.04 -8.73
CA VAL A 97 -4.17 0.36 -8.61
C VAL A 97 -4.24 1.12 -9.95
N THR A 98 -4.13 0.41 -11.07
CA THR A 98 -4.23 1.01 -12.41
C THR A 98 -5.67 1.34 -12.80
N GLU A 99 -6.65 0.73 -12.16
CA GLU A 99 -8.09 0.89 -12.44
C GLU A 99 -8.87 1.55 -11.29
N ALA A 100 -8.26 1.63 -10.10
CA ALA A 100 -8.91 2.20 -8.93
C ALA A 100 -9.33 3.64 -9.18
N LYS A 101 -10.50 3.99 -8.68
CA LYS A 101 -11.07 5.33 -8.85
C LYS A 101 -11.11 6.05 -7.51
N PHE A 102 -10.38 7.13 -7.45
CA PHE A 102 -10.35 8.03 -6.30
C PHE A 102 -10.89 9.41 -6.68
N SER A 103 -11.32 10.15 -5.68
CA SER A 103 -11.64 11.56 -5.88
C SER A 103 -10.38 12.36 -6.21
N LYS A 104 -10.55 13.43 -6.94
CA LYS A 104 -9.45 14.34 -7.24
C LYS A 104 -8.88 14.90 -5.93
N HIS A 105 -7.54 14.86 -5.81
CA HIS A 105 -6.82 15.36 -4.64
C HIS A 105 -7.28 14.74 -3.31
N GLN A 106 -7.61 13.46 -3.31
CA GLN A 106 -8.10 12.77 -2.14
C GLN A 106 -7.01 12.53 -1.08
N PHE A 107 -5.77 12.33 -1.51
CA PHE A 107 -4.66 11.95 -0.62
C PHE A 107 -3.60 13.05 -0.52
N GLU A 108 -3.02 13.17 0.65
CA GLU A 108 -1.84 14.01 0.90
C GLU A 108 -0.55 13.19 0.82
N VAL A 109 -0.61 11.90 1.18
CA VAL A 109 0.51 10.96 1.02
C VAL A 109 0.04 9.74 0.25
N TRP A 110 0.77 9.42 -0.81
CA TRP A 110 0.69 8.17 -1.55
C TRP A 110 1.92 7.35 -1.21
N HIS A 111 1.73 6.22 -0.55
CA HIS A 111 2.80 5.30 -0.20
C HIS A 111 2.66 4.01 -1.00
N ASP A 112 3.76 3.57 -1.61
CA ASP A 112 3.85 2.31 -2.35
C ASP A 112 5.19 1.65 -2.03
N ARG A 113 5.15 0.48 -1.44
CA ARG A 113 6.31 -0.36 -1.25
C ARG A 113 6.15 -1.65 -2.04
N ALA A 114 6.85 -1.72 -3.16
CA ALA A 114 6.94 -2.90 -4.01
C ALA A 114 5.67 -3.26 -4.81
N VAL A 115 4.84 -2.28 -5.20
CA VAL A 115 3.75 -2.49 -6.16
C VAL A 115 4.13 -2.00 -7.55
N PHE A 116 4.64 -0.80 -7.67
CA PHE A 116 5.00 -0.19 -8.95
C PHE A 116 5.96 -1.08 -9.78
N HIS A 117 6.89 -1.77 -9.15
CA HIS A 117 7.84 -2.62 -9.85
C HIS A 117 7.21 -3.85 -10.52
N PHE A 118 6.00 -4.26 -10.12
CA PHE A 118 5.26 -5.32 -10.81
C PHE A 118 4.57 -4.86 -12.09
N LEU A 119 4.46 -3.56 -12.31
CA LEU A 119 3.88 -2.99 -13.52
C LEU A 119 4.93 -2.99 -14.63
N THR A 120 4.94 -4.03 -15.44
CA THR A 120 5.97 -4.23 -16.47
C THR A 120 5.59 -3.65 -17.80
N LYS A 121 4.29 -3.43 -18.06
CA LYS A 121 3.78 -2.84 -19.30
C LYS A 121 3.72 -1.32 -19.20
N LEU A 122 4.02 -0.65 -20.32
CA LEU A 122 3.99 0.80 -20.37
C LEU A 122 2.60 1.37 -20.02
N GLU A 123 1.56 0.76 -20.54
CA GLU A 123 0.17 1.18 -20.34
C GLU A 123 -0.22 1.10 -18.84
N GLU A 124 0.24 0.06 -18.13
CA GLU A 124 0.00 -0.09 -16.71
C GLU A 124 0.70 1.00 -15.89
N ARG A 125 1.95 1.30 -16.22
CA ARG A 125 2.72 2.38 -15.59
C ARG A 125 2.09 3.75 -15.82
N GLU A 126 1.67 4.01 -17.05
CA GLU A 126 0.97 5.26 -17.39
C GLU A 126 -0.36 5.39 -16.65
N ALA A 127 -1.13 4.31 -16.53
CA ALA A 127 -2.38 4.29 -15.75
C ALA A 127 -2.12 4.56 -14.28
N TYR A 128 -1.09 3.94 -13.69
CA TYR A 128 -0.66 4.19 -12.33
C TYR A 128 -0.30 5.68 -12.13
N ILE A 129 0.54 6.23 -13.00
CA ILE A 129 0.97 7.63 -12.91
C ILE A 129 -0.23 8.58 -13.02
N ARG A 130 -1.14 8.34 -13.96
CA ARG A 130 -2.37 9.15 -14.09
C ARG A 130 -3.18 9.12 -12.81
N ASN A 131 -3.30 7.95 -12.18
CA ASN A 131 -4.06 7.79 -10.94
C ASN A 131 -3.41 8.55 -9.78
N VAL A 132 -2.09 8.46 -9.65
CA VAL A 132 -1.32 9.23 -8.65
C VAL A 132 -1.53 10.73 -8.85
N LEU A 133 -1.33 11.23 -10.08
CA LEU A 133 -1.47 12.67 -10.38
C LEU A 133 -2.89 13.19 -10.17
N HIS A 134 -3.90 12.35 -10.39
CA HIS A 134 -5.29 12.70 -10.13
C HIS A 134 -5.63 12.78 -8.65
N SER A 135 -5.16 11.78 -7.88
CA SER A 135 -5.63 11.53 -6.53
C SER A 135 -4.79 12.17 -5.43
N VAL A 136 -3.53 12.53 -5.71
CA VAL A 136 -2.67 13.20 -4.75
C VAL A 136 -2.87 14.72 -4.84
N LYS A 137 -2.94 15.37 -3.67
CA LYS A 137 -3.06 16.83 -3.58
C LYS A 137 -1.87 17.54 -4.21
N PRO A 138 -2.04 18.75 -4.75
CA PRO A 138 -0.90 19.63 -5.04
C PRO A 138 -0.06 19.82 -3.77
N ASN A 139 1.25 19.75 -3.91
CA ASN A 139 2.21 19.75 -2.79
C ASN A 139 2.07 18.54 -1.84
N GLY A 140 1.34 17.51 -2.24
CA GLY A 140 1.32 16.24 -1.54
C GLY A 140 2.65 15.47 -1.72
N HIS A 141 2.72 14.30 -1.13
CA HIS A 141 3.93 13.50 -1.09
C HIS A 141 3.70 12.12 -1.69
N ILE A 142 4.68 11.65 -2.44
CA ILE A 142 4.69 10.33 -3.04
C ILE A 142 5.93 9.60 -2.55
N ILE A 143 5.73 8.46 -1.90
CA ILE A 143 6.79 7.59 -1.40
C ILE A 143 6.68 6.27 -2.16
N ILE A 144 7.64 5.97 -3.01
CA ILE A 144 7.69 4.72 -3.78
C ILE A 144 9.00 4.01 -3.48
N SER A 145 8.90 2.75 -3.07
CA SER A 145 10.06 1.89 -2.83
C SER A 145 9.99 0.69 -3.76
N THR A 146 11.11 0.41 -4.41
CA THR A 146 11.28 -0.75 -5.30
C THR A 146 12.56 -1.48 -4.93
N PHE A 147 12.78 -2.67 -5.48
CA PHE A 147 14.07 -3.33 -5.35
C PHE A 147 15.14 -2.58 -6.14
N SER A 148 16.36 -2.52 -5.58
CA SER A 148 17.53 -2.07 -6.30
C SER A 148 17.99 -3.11 -7.34
N GLU A 149 18.86 -2.71 -8.27
CA GLU A 149 19.45 -3.63 -9.25
C GLU A 149 20.21 -4.78 -8.57
N ASP A 150 20.80 -4.54 -7.40
CA ASP A 150 21.50 -5.54 -6.59
C ASP A 150 20.57 -6.31 -5.64
N GLY A 151 19.27 -6.05 -5.70
CA GLY A 151 18.26 -6.68 -4.86
C GLY A 151 17.85 -8.06 -5.36
N PRO A 152 16.85 -8.69 -4.69
CA PRO A 152 16.33 -9.98 -5.12
C PRO A 152 15.82 -9.95 -6.55
N THR A 153 16.12 -10.99 -7.32
CA THR A 153 15.66 -11.13 -8.71
C THR A 153 14.22 -11.59 -8.81
N GLN A 154 13.66 -12.10 -7.71
CA GLN A 154 12.27 -12.52 -7.60
C GLN A 154 11.66 -12.03 -6.29
N CYS A 155 10.37 -11.70 -6.35
CA CYS A 155 9.58 -11.26 -5.22
C CYS A 155 8.42 -12.23 -5.01
N SER A 156 8.56 -13.12 -4.01
CA SER A 156 7.50 -14.02 -3.50
C SER A 156 6.84 -14.96 -4.52
N GLY A 157 7.52 -15.28 -5.56
CA GLY A 157 6.95 -16.20 -6.53
C GLY A 157 7.95 -17.06 -7.20
#